data_75d8151b45565d9f8739b6252b642c2b
#
_entry.id   75d8151b45565d9f8739b6252b642c2b
#
_cell.length_a   1.000
_cell.length_b   1.000
_cell.length_c   1.000
_cell.angle_alpha   90.00
_cell.angle_beta   90.00
_cell.angle_gamma   90.00
#
_symmetry.space_group_name_H-M   'P 1'
#
loop_
_entity.id
_entity.type
_entity.pdbx_description
1 polymer ?
#
loop_
_entity_poly.entity_id
_entity_poly.type
_entity_poly.pdbx_seq_one_letter_code
_entity_poly.pdbx_strand_id
1 'polypeptide(L)'
;MAAIVRGAERGGRAFDVTVGLIAIASRNYGIGSAERTAAFALRHRDHLVAFDLAGDEQAYPPSLYVDVVAGLAGSGLKLTTHYGESGGPAFPREAVEVLGSMRLGHGVSVAADPEVTAIVRERGVTLEMCPTSNRRTGAVAHLEDHPARRLLDQDVSVTINTDNPGLFAIDLTNELEVCVDVLGFSDDDVRRVTANALDASFVDDAAKDDVRRRHFGWVGA
;
A
#
# COMPACT_ATOMS: atom_id res chain seq x y z
N MET A 1 -21.58 -1.89 6.67
CA MET A 1 -21.07 -2.18 5.31
C MET A 1 -21.92 -1.51 4.21
N ALA A 2 -23.23 -1.77 4.08
CA ALA A 2 -24.05 -1.25 2.96
C ALA A 2 -23.95 0.28 2.70
N ALA A 3 -23.88 1.11 3.72
CA ALA A 3 -23.74 2.57 3.55
C ALA A 3 -22.38 2.96 2.95
N ILE A 4 -21.31 2.27 3.36
CA ILE A 4 -19.94 2.50 2.83
C ILE A 4 -19.89 2.11 1.35
N VAL A 5 -20.43 0.93 0.99
CA VAL A 5 -20.51 0.46 -0.40
C VAL A 5 -21.25 1.45 -1.28
N ARG A 6 -22.46 1.87 -0.86
CA ARG A 6 -23.22 2.89 -1.61
C ARG A 6 -22.48 4.22 -1.74
N GLY A 7 -21.71 4.61 -0.70
CA GLY A 7 -20.87 5.82 -0.74
C GLY A 7 -19.75 5.70 -1.78
N ALA A 8 -19.03 4.60 -1.77
CA ALA A 8 -17.96 4.30 -2.72
C ALA A 8 -18.50 4.24 -4.18
N GLU A 9 -19.60 3.52 -4.41
CA GLU A 9 -20.24 3.44 -5.73
C GLU A 9 -20.71 4.82 -6.24
N ARG A 10 -21.32 5.62 -5.38
CA ARG A 10 -21.77 6.97 -5.73
C ARG A 10 -20.60 7.88 -6.07
N GLY A 11 -19.53 7.86 -5.25
CA GLY A 11 -18.31 8.63 -5.51
C GLY A 11 -17.63 8.16 -6.80
N GLY A 12 -17.48 6.86 -6.98
CA GLY A 12 -16.91 6.29 -8.19
C GLY A 12 -17.62 6.76 -9.46
N ARG A 13 -18.95 6.68 -9.47
CA ARG A 13 -19.76 7.19 -10.61
C ARG A 13 -19.66 8.70 -10.81
N ALA A 14 -19.60 9.47 -9.73
CA ALA A 14 -19.54 10.94 -9.83
C ALA A 14 -18.23 11.47 -10.40
N PHE A 15 -17.13 10.74 -10.18
CA PHE A 15 -15.78 11.15 -10.55
C PHE A 15 -15.11 10.23 -11.56
N ASP A 16 -15.83 9.27 -12.12
CA ASP A 16 -15.32 8.25 -13.06
C ASP A 16 -14.07 7.53 -12.51
N VAL A 17 -14.15 7.08 -11.24
CA VAL A 17 -13.07 6.34 -10.57
C VAL A 17 -13.56 4.98 -10.10
N THR A 18 -12.72 3.95 -10.24
CA THR A 18 -12.95 2.64 -9.63
C THR A 18 -12.49 2.66 -8.18
N VAL A 19 -13.36 2.25 -7.25
CA VAL A 19 -13.08 2.23 -5.82
C VAL A 19 -13.08 0.80 -5.30
N GLY A 20 -11.93 0.32 -4.82
CA GLY A 20 -11.78 -0.93 -4.07
C GLY A 20 -11.77 -0.66 -2.56
N LEU A 21 -12.58 -1.39 -1.80
CA LEU A 21 -12.61 -1.26 -0.35
C LEU A 21 -11.73 -2.32 0.31
N ILE A 22 -10.95 -1.91 1.30
CA ILE A 22 -10.05 -2.77 2.09
C ILE A 22 -10.53 -2.77 3.54
N ALA A 23 -10.64 -3.96 4.13
CA ALA A 23 -10.89 -4.08 5.56
C ALA A 23 -9.56 -4.00 6.31
N ILE A 24 -9.42 -3.02 7.20
CA ILE A 24 -8.19 -2.80 7.97
C ILE A 24 -8.39 -3.19 9.43
N ALA A 25 -7.48 -4.02 9.96
CA ALA A 25 -7.40 -4.36 11.38
C ALA A 25 -6.29 -3.55 12.05
N SER A 26 -6.66 -2.77 13.08
CA SER A 26 -5.66 -2.10 13.90
C SER A 26 -5.05 -3.07 14.90
N ARG A 27 -3.73 -3.26 14.82
CA ARG A 27 -2.93 -4.11 15.73
C ARG A 27 -3.01 -3.65 17.18
N ASN A 28 -3.17 -2.36 17.41
CA ASN A 28 -3.23 -1.76 18.76
C ASN A 28 -4.40 -2.32 19.61
N TYR A 29 -5.41 -2.92 18.98
CA TYR A 29 -6.53 -3.56 19.67
C TYR A 29 -6.35 -5.08 19.87
N GLY A 30 -5.15 -5.60 19.58
CA GLY A 30 -4.76 -6.99 19.79
C GLY A 30 -5.30 -7.97 18.76
N ILE A 31 -4.80 -9.22 18.84
CA ILE A 31 -5.09 -10.30 17.89
C ILE A 31 -6.58 -10.59 17.78
N GLY A 32 -7.31 -10.67 18.91
CA GLY A 32 -8.75 -10.93 18.89
C GLY A 32 -9.57 -9.87 18.14
N SER A 33 -9.06 -8.62 18.03
CA SER A 33 -9.68 -7.61 17.18
C SER A 33 -9.39 -7.87 15.70
N ALA A 34 -8.17 -8.29 15.37
CA ALA A 34 -7.80 -8.66 14.01
C ALA A 34 -8.61 -9.88 13.52
N GLU A 35 -8.81 -10.90 14.37
CA GLU A 35 -9.68 -12.06 14.09
C GLU A 35 -11.12 -11.63 13.79
N ARG A 36 -11.70 -10.74 14.59
CA ARG A 36 -13.05 -10.21 14.34
C ARG A 36 -13.13 -9.43 13.04
N THR A 37 -12.09 -8.65 12.71
CA THR A 37 -12.01 -7.90 11.45
C THR A 37 -11.86 -8.85 10.26
N ALA A 38 -11.04 -9.90 10.37
CA ALA A 38 -10.91 -10.93 9.35
C ALA A 38 -12.24 -11.68 9.13
N ALA A 39 -12.93 -12.07 10.20
CA ALA A 39 -14.26 -12.67 10.11
C ALA A 39 -15.31 -11.73 9.49
N PHE A 40 -15.22 -10.42 9.76
CA PHE A 40 -16.02 -9.41 9.08
C PHE A 40 -15.69 -9.34 7.58
N ALA A 41 -14.41 -9.29 7.23
CA ALA A 41 -13.95 -9.25 5.85
C ALA A 41 -14.44 -10.47 5.06
N LEU A 42 -14.35 -11.68 5.62
CA LEU A 42 -14.86 -12.90 5.01
C LEU A 42 -16.37 -12.85 4.74
N ARG A 43 -17.16 -12.33 5.68
CA ARG A 43 -18.61 -12.18 5.50
C ARG A 43 -18.99 -11.16 4.44
N HIS A 44 -18.09 -10.22 4.11
CA HIS A 44 -18.34 -9.12 3.19
C HIS A 44 -17.39 -9.12 1.99
N ARG A 45 -16.73 -10.27 1.72
CA ARG A 45 -15.72 -10.39 0.67
C ARG A 45 -16.19 -9.97 -0.73
N ASP A 46 -17.49 -10.08 -1.00
CA ASP A 46 -18.05 -9.64 -2.28
C ASP A 46 -18.03 -8.10 -2.48
N HIS A 47 -17.70 -7.36 -1.42
CA HIS A 47 -17.60 -5.90 -1.39
C HIS A 47 -16.20 -5.39 -1.04
N LEU A 48 -15.27 -6.30 -0.79
CA LEU A 48 -13.91 -5.97 -0.37
C LEU A 48 -12.91 -6.58 -1.34
N VAL A 49 -11.85 -5.84 -1.65
CA VAL A 49 -10.77 -6.33 -2.51
C VAL A 49 -9.61 -6.91 -1.69
N ALA A 50 -9.45 -6.47 -0.44
CA ALA A 50 -8.29 -6.87 0.37
C ALA A 50 -8.57 -6.77 1.89
N PHE A 51 -7.61 -7.33 2.63
CA PHE A 51 -7.45 -7.17 4.07
C PHE A 51 -6.11 -6.48 4.36
N ASP A 52 -6.06 -5.69 5.44
CA ASP A 52 -4.88 -4.95 5.86
C ASP A 52 -4.67 -5.06 7.38
N LEU A 53 -3.41 -4.95 7.80
CA LEU A 53 -2.97 -4.85 9.18
C LEU A 53 -2.22 -3.53 9.37
N ALA A 54 -2.67 -2.65 10.27
CA ALA A 54 -2.02 -1.37 10.55
C ALA A 54 -1.90 -1.11 12.06
N GLY A 55 -1.14 -0.08 12.44
CA GLY A 55 -0.87 0.33 13.81
C GLY A 55 0.56 0.03 14.26
N ASP A 56 0.80 -0.08 15.57
CA ASP A 56 2.13 -0.25 16.15
C ASP A 56 2.78 -1.57 15.70
N GLU A 57 3.71 -1.49 14.76
CA GLU A 57 4.40 -2.66 14.22
C GLU A 57 5.50 -3.18 15.15
N GLN A 58 6.08 -2.32 16.02
CA GLN A 58 7.14 -2.74 16.94
C GLN A 58 6.59 -3.60 18.07
N ALA A 59 5.41 -3.24 18.61
CA ALA A 59 4.74 -4.03 19.63
C ALA A 59 4.05 -5.29 19.06
N TYR A 60 3.72 -5.29 17.76
CA TYR A 60 2.91 -6.32 17.12
C TYR A 60 3.54 -6.80 15.80
N PRO A 61 4.60 -7.64 15.86
CA PRO A 61 5.30 -8.15 14.68
C PRO A 61 4.39 -9.05 13.80
N PRO A 62 4.76 -9.27 12.53
CA PRO A 62 3.99 -10.08 11.58
C PRO A 62 3.67 -11.49 12.06
N SER A 63 4.60 -12.16 12.74
CA SER A 63 4.44 -13.53 13.26
C SER A 63 3.22 -13.74 14.16
N LEU A 64 2.75 -12.70 14.84
CA LEU A 64 1.55 -12.75 15.66
C LEU A 64 0.26 -12.93 14.85
N TYR A 65 0.27 -12.64 13.56
CA TYR A 65 -0.93 -12.59 12.71
C TYR A 65 -1.01 -13.73 11.68
N VAL A 66 -0.12 -14.72 11.77
CA VAL A 66 -0.07 -15.85 10.83
C VAL A 66 -1.41 -16.57 10.73
N ASP A 67 -2.02 -16.91 11.88
CA ASP A 67 -3.30 -17.62 11.90
C ASP A 67 -4.46 -16.76 11.39
N VAL A 68 -4.43 -15.44 11.68
CA VAL A 68 -5.42 -14.48 11.17
C VAL A 68 -5.38 -14.42 9.64
N VAL A 69 -4.17 -14.30 9.08
CA VAL A 69 -3.97 -14.24 7.63
C VAL A 69 -4.25 -15.58 6.97
N ALA A 70 -3.82 -16.70 7.58
CA ALA A 70 -4.13 -18.04 7.09
C ALA A 70 -5.65 -18.30 7.01
N GLY A 71 -6.42 -17.74 7.94
CA GLY A 71 -7.89 -17.78 7.92
C GLY A 71 -8.54 -17.11 6.72
N LEU A 72 -7.82 -16.23 6.01
CA LEU A 72 -8.29 -15.56 4.79
C LEU A 72 -8.00 -16.36 3.51
N ALA A 73 -7.25 -17.46 3.60
CA ALA A 73 -6.86 -18.26 2.44
C ALA A 73 -8.10 -18.74 1.65
N GLY A 74 -8.01 -18.68 0.32
CA GLY A 74 -9.09 -19.11 -0.58
C GLY A 74 -10.31 -18.19 -0.60
N SER A 75 -10.33 -17.07 0.13
CA SER A 75 -11.46 -16.13 0.14
C SER A 75 -11.53 -15.23 -1.09
N GLY A 76 -10.42 -15.10 -1.84
CA GLY A 76 -10.26 -14.12 -2.92
C GLY A 76 -9.75 -12.75 -2.46
N LEU A 77 -9.78 -12.47 -1.14
CA LEU A 77 -9.21 -11.23 -0.60
C LEU A 77 -7.69 -11.23 -0.76
N LYS A 78 -7.17 -10.09 -1.22
CA LYS A 78 -5.74 -9.84 -1.30
C LYS A 78 -5.21 -9.36 0.05
N LEU A 79 -3.88 -9.38 0.23
CA LEU A 79 -3.25 -8.93 1.46
C LEU A 79 -2.34 -7.73 1.18
N THR A 80 -2.58 -6.63 1.87
CA THR A 80 -1.62 -5.55 2.11
C THR A 80 -1.37 -5.46 3.60
N THR A 81 -0.21 -4.94 4.03
CA THR A 81 0.07 -4.77 5.45
C THR A 81 0.97 -3.55 5.67
N HIS A 82 0.67 -2.76 6.68
CA HIS A 82 1.52 -1.63 7.08
C HIS A 82 2.72 -2.15 7.88
N TYR A 83 3.89 -2.25 7.26
CA TYR A 83 5.15 -2.58 7.90
C TYR A 83 6.30 -1.81 7.28
N GLY A 84 7.30 -1.49 8.11
CA GLY A 84 8.45 -0.72 7.70
C GLY A 84 8.24 0.79 7.75
N GLU A 85 7.25 1.29 8.47
CA GLU A 85 7.09 2.71 8.75
C GLU A 85 7.90 3.12 10.00
N SER A 86 7.62 2.52 11.13
CA SER A 86 8.24 2.85 12.42
C SER A 86 9.21 1.78 12.94
N GLY A 87 9.16 0.60 12.36
CA GLY A 87 10.01 -0.54 12.69
C GLY A 87 11.18 -0.73 11.72
N GLY A 88 12.14 -1.57 12.13
CA GLY A 88 13.30 -1.90 11.31
C GLY A 88 12.96 -2.84 10.14
N PRO A 89 13.97 -3.12 9.27
CA PRO A 89 13.77 -3.90 8.04
C PRO A 89 13.36 -5.37 8.25
N ALA A 90 13.52 -5.89 9.45
CA ALA A 90 13.07 -7.25 9.79
C ALA A 90 11.54 -7.40 9.70
N PHE A 91 10.77 -6.35 10.01
CA PHE A 91 9.30 -6.40 9.96
C PHE A 91 8.76 -6.51 8.53
N PRO A 92 9.17 -5.66 7.56
CA PRO A 92 8.77 -5.85 6.17
C PRO A 92 9.25 -7.18 5.59
N ARG A 93 10.45 -7.66 5.95
CA ARG A 93 10.93 -8.99 5.56
C ARG A 93 9.95 -10.07 6.02
N GLU A 94 9.63 -10.10 7.31
CA GLU A 94 8.72 -11.08 7.90
C GLU A 94 7.30 -10.98 7.32
N ALA A 95 6.79 -9.76 7.08
CA ALA A 95 5.49 -9.55 6.44
C ALA A 95 5.43 -10.18 5.04
N VAL A 96 6.52 -10.08 4.28
CA VAL A 96 6.62 -10.66 2.93
C VAL A 96 6.82 -12.18 2.99
N GLU A 97 7.72 -12.68 3.84
CA GLU A 97 8.11 -14.09 3.87
C GLU A 97 7.12 -14.97 4.62
N VAL A 98 6.50 -14.45 5.69
CA VAL A 98 5.65 -15.21 6.60
C VAL A 98 4.17 -14.96 6.35
N LEU A 99 3.75 -13.71 6.18
CA LEU A 99 2.35 -13.38 5.91
C LEU A 99 1.99 -13.46 4.42
N GLY A 100 2.98 -13.35 3.52
CA GLY A 100 2.74 -13.32 2.08
C GLY A 100 2.10 -12.00 1.62
N SER A 101 2.47 -10.88 2.24
CA SER A 101 1.98 -9.57 1.86
C SER A 101 2.34 -9.24 0.41
N MET A 102 1.34 -8.86 -0.36
CA MET A 102 1.51 -8.49 -1.78
C MET A 102 1.90 -7.03 -1.94
N ARG A 103 1.51 -6.19 -0.97
CA ARG A 103 1.89 -4.79 -0.86
C ARG A 103 2.26 -4.50 0.59
N LEU A 104 3.14 -3.53 0.78
CA LEU A 104 3.50 -3.01 2.10
C LEU A 104 3.12 -1.53 2.18
N GLY A 105 2.21 -1.20 3.10
CA GLY A 105 1.97 0.18 3.47
C GLY A 105 3.25 0.78 4.02
N HIS A 106 3.67 1.90 3.47
CA HIS A 106 4.92 2.61 3.69
C HIS A 106 6.19 1.87 3.23
N GLY A 107 6.65 0.85 3.95
CA GLY A 107 7.85 0.10 3.58
C GLY A 107 9.16 0.89 3.62
N VAL A 108 9.22 2.03 4.32
CA VAL A 108 10.36 2.96 4.36
C VAL A 108 11.65 2.25 4.79
N SER A 109 11.57 1.39 5.81
CA SER A 109 12.74 0.69 6.35
C SER A 109 13.29 -0.42 5.45
N VAL A 110 12.60 -0.82 4.39
CA VAL A 110 13.12 -1.74 3.36
C VAL A 110 14.46 -1.24 2.81
N ALA A 111 14.59 0.07 2.62
CA ALA A 111 15.79 0.70 2.10
C ALA A 111 17.02 0.63 3.04
N ALA A 112 16.83 0.25 4.30
CA ALA A 112 17.92 0.14 5.28
C ALA A 112 18.68 -1.19 5.17
N ASP A 113 18.15 -2.19 4.45
CA ASP A 113 18.77 -3.51 4.31
C ASP A 113 18.73 -3.97 2.83
N PRO A 114 19.89 -4.13 2.18
CA PRO A 114 19.95 -4.57 0.79
C PRO A 114 19.37 -5.97 0.55
N GLU A 115 19.45 -6.88 1.54
CA GLU A 115 18.85 -8.23 1.41
C GLU A 115 17.32 -8.12 1.41
N VAL A 116 16.74 -7.31 2.30
CA VAL A 116 15.29 -7.06 2.35
C VAL A 116 14.82 -6.37 1.06
N THR A 117 15.59 -5.41 0.56
CA THR A 117 15.31 -4.75 -0.73
C THR A 117 15.28 -5.78 -1.87
N ALA A 118 16.24 -6.71 -1.90
CA ALA A 118 16.27 -7.78 -2.90
C ALA A 118 15.06 -8.71 -2.78
N ILE A 119 14.70 -9.14 -1.57
CA ILE A 119 13.52 -9.99 -1.33
C ILE A 119 12.23 -9.33 -1.82
N VAL A 120 12.02 -8.05 -1.46
CA VAL A 120 10.83 -7.28 -1.87
C VAL A 120 10.75 -7.20 -3.39
N ARG A 121 11.87 -6.85 -4.06
CA ARG A 121 11.95 -6.76 -5.51
C ARG A 121 11.69 -8.12 -6.18
N GLU A 122 12.38 -9.18 -5.77
CA GLU A 122 12.29 -10.50 -6.38
C GLU A 122 10.91 -11.15 -6.23
N ARG A 123 10.21 -10.84 -5.14
CA ARG A 123 8.84 -11.29 -4.91
C ARG A 123 7.78 -10.39 -5.54
N GLY A 124 8.18 -9.29 -6.19
CA GLY A 124 7.27 -8.34 -6.83
C GLY A 124 6.34 -7.63 -5.85
N VAL A 125 6.78 -7.45 -4.60
CA VAL A 125 5.99 -6.73 -3.59
C VAL A 125 6.06 -5.23 -3.85
N THR A 126 4.91 -4.56 -3.81
CA THR A 126 4.83 -3.12 -4.03
C THR A 126 4.86 -2.35 -2.71
N LEU A 127 5.65 -1.29 -2.65
CA LEU A 127 5.72 -0.37 -1.51
C LEU A 127 4.78 0.81 -1.75
N GLU A 128 3.83 1.01 -0.83
CA GLU A 128 2.84 2.09 -0.86
C GLU A 128 3.38 3.30 -0.08
N MET A 129 4.33 4.05 -0.68
CA MET A 129 5.03 5.12 0.00
C MET A 129 4.21 6.40 0.08
N CYS A 130 4.31 7.08 1.23
CA CYS A 130 3.54 8.27 1.57
C CYS A 130 4.49 9.38 2.08
N PRO A 131 5.22 10.10 1.19
CA PRO A 131 6.31 10.99 1.60
C PRO A 131 5.95 11.99 2.69
N THR A 132 4.87 12.74 2.53
CA THR A 132 4.45 13.73 3.53
C THR A 132 4.03 13.09 4.84
N SER A 133 3.28 11.98 4.80
CA SER A 133 2.92 11.22 6.00
C SER A 133 4.18 10.73 6.71
N ASN A 134 5.10 10.08 6.00
CA ASN A 134 6.33 9.52 6.55
C ASN A 134 7.21 10.60 7.22
N ARG A 135 7.23 11.81 6.67
CA ARG A 135 7.90 12.94 7.32
C ARG A 135 7.18 13.38 8.60
N ARG A 136 5.83 13.41 8.59
CA ARG A 136 5.03 13.87 9.73
C ARG A 136 4.95 12.85 10.85
N THR A 137 4.93 11.57 10.55
CA THR A 137 4.96 10.46 11.54
C THR A 137 6.36 10.22 12.10
N GLY A 138 7.40 10.79 11.46
CA GLY A 138 8.78 10.62 11.88
C GLY A 138 9.45 9.36 11.34
N ALA A 139 8.84 8.68 10.39
CA ALA A 139 9.45 7.55 9.68
C ALA A 139 10.72 7.99 8.92
N VAL A 140 10.74 9.24 8.45
CA VAL A 140 11.94 9.91 7.95
C VAL A 140 12.17 11.22 8.69
N ALA A 141 13.43 11.52 9.02
CA ALA A 141 13.79 12.74 9.75
C ALA A 141 13.65 14.00 8.88
N HIS A 142 14.02 13.90 7.63
CA HIS A 142 13.89 14.96 6.63
C HIS A 142 13.27 14.37 5.35
N LEU A 143 12.50 15.18 4.65
CA LEU A 143 11.79 14.73 3.45
C LEU A 143 12.76 14.33 2.33
N GLU A 144 13.88 15.03 2.23
CA GLU A 144 14.95 14.79 1.27
C GLU A 144 15.62 13.42 1.45
N ASP A 145 15.55 12.84 2.65
CA ASP A 145 16.08 11.51 2.97
C ASP A 145 15.11 10.37 2.65
N HIS A 146 13.92 10.70 2.13
CA HIS A 146 12.89 9.69 1.86
C HIS A 146 13.36 8.69 0.78
N PRO A 147 13.27 7.36 1.04
CA PRO A 147 13.94 6.37 0.20
C PRO A 147 13.24 6.05 -1.13
N ALA A 148 12.09 6.65 -1.42
CA ALA A 148 11.26 6.30 -2.58
C ALA A 148 12.05 6.33 -3.90
N ARG A 149 12.83 7.40 -4.16
CA ARG A 149 13.66 7.52 -5.36
C ARG A 149 14.69 6.40 -5.44
N ARG A 150 15.44 6.18 -4.36
CA ARG A 150 16.48 5.16 -4.31
C ARG A 150 15.95 3.75 -4.51
N LEU A 151 14.79 3.43 -3.97
CA LEU A 151 14.14 2.13 -4.15
C LEU A 151 13.62 1.96 -5.58
N LEU A 152 13.06 3.00 -6.17
CA LEU A 152 12.64 3.00 -7.57
C LEU A 152 13.83 2.76 -8.51
N ASP A 153 14.99 3.37 -8.25
CA ASP A 153 16.24 3.18 -9.01
C ASP A 153 16.81 1.75 -8.89
N GLN A 154 16.41 1.01 -7.84
CA GLN A 154 16.76 -0.41 -7.62
C GLN A 154 15.71 -1.38 -8.14
N ASP A 155 14.80 -0.91 -9.01
CA ASP A 155 13.72 -1.69 -9.60
C ASP A 155 12.73 -2.29 -8.59
N VAL A 156 12.60 -1.68 -7.40
CA VAL A 156 11.50 -2.00 -6.48
C VAL A 156 10.22 -1.34 -6.99
N SER A 157 9.11 -2.07 -6.96
CA SER A 157 7.80 -1.50 -7.27
C SER A 157 7.40 -0.51 -6.17
N VAL A 158 7.40 0.78 -6.49
CA VAL A 158 7.01 1.87 -5.60
C VAL A 158 5.77 2.56 -6.16
N THR A 159 4.83 2.87 -5.30
CA THR A 159 3.69 3.77 -5.57
C THR A 159 3.74 4.97 -4.65
N ILE A 160 3.13 6.09 -5.05
CA ILE A 160 3.02 7.30 -4.24
C ILE A 160 1.57 7.46 -3.81
N ASN A 161 1.37 7.69 -2.51
CA ASN A 161 0.07 7.66 -1.88
C ASN A 161 -0.05 8.76 -0.82
N THR A 162 -1.27 9.14 -0.46
CA THR A 162 -1.54 10.23 0.49
C THR A 162 -1.64 9.79 1.94
N ASP A 163 -1.83 8.48 2.20
CA ASP A 163 -2.22 7.95 3.51
C ASP A 163 -3.54 8.60 4.00
N ASN A 164 -3.49 9.59 4.88
CA ASN A 164 -4.64 10.27 5.46
C ASN A 164 -4.79 11.71 4.92
N PRO A 165 -5.32 11.92 3.70
CA PRO A 165 -5.34 13.24 3.07
C PRO A 165 -6.10 14.28 3.90
N GLY A 166 -7.20 13.90 4.55
CA GLY A 166 -7.95 14.80 5.42
C GLY A 166 -7.21 15.23 6.69
N LEU A 167 -6.39 14.33 7.27
CA LEU A 167 -5.58 14.61 8.46
C LEU A 167 -4.36 15.46 8.10
N PHE A 168 -3.72 15.16 6.99
CA PHE A 168 -2.49 15.82 6.56
C PHE A 168 -2.74 17.05 5.66
N ALA A 169 -3.99 17.32 5.27
CA ALA A 169 -4.37 18.41 4.38
C ALA A 169 -3.55 18.41 3.08
N ILE A 170 -3.48 17.26 2.43
CA ILE A 170 -2.75 17.00 1.18
C ILE A 170 -3.63 16.24 0.21
N ASP A 171 -3.24 16.22 -1.05
CA ASP A 171 -3.80 15.35 -2.08
C ASP A 171 -2.68 14.64 -2.85
N LEU A 172 -3.03 13.79 -3.79
CA LEU A 172 -2.05 13.03 -4.57
C LEU A 172 -1.18 13.93 -5.45
N THR A 173 -1.73 15.04 -5.95
CA THR A 173 -0.96 16.01 -6.74
C THR A 173 0.17 16.60 -5.91
N ASN A 174 -0.13 17.02 -4.67
CA ASN A 174 0.89 17.52 -3.74
C ASN A 174 1.98 16.48 -3.46
N GLU A 175 1.62 15.20 -3.30
CA GLU A 175 2.62 14.14 -3.07
C GLU A 175 3.51 13.91 -4.30
N LEU A 176 2.95 14.00 -5.51
CA LEU A 176 3.74 13.91 -6.75
C LEU A 176 4.63 15.16 -6.96
N GLU A 177 4.15 16.36 -6.62
CA GLU A 177 4.96 17.59 -6.61
C GLU A 177 6.14 17.45 -5.64
N VAL A 178 5.92 16.94 -4.43
CA VAL A 178 6.98 16.62 -3.46
C VAL A 178 8.00 15.64 -4.06
N CYS A 179 7.55 14.61 -4.79
CA CYS A 179 8.46 13.68 -5.43
C CYS A 179 9.35 14.37 -6.49
N VAL A 180 8.80 15.29 -7.29
CA VAL A 180 9.56 16.03 -8.31
C VAL A 180 10.48 17.06 -7.66
N ASP A 181 9.92 17.93 -6.82
CA ASP A 181 10.62 19.13 -6.32
C ASP A 181 11.65 18.81 -5.23
N VAL A 182 11.40 17.77 -4.43
CA VAL A 182 12.23 17.44 -3.26
C VAL A 182 13.00 16.13 -3.45
N LEU A 183 12.35 15.07 -3.97
CA LEU A 183 12.97 13.75 -4.12
C LEU A 183 13.67 13.56 -5.47
N GLY A 184 13.57 14.54 -6.38
CA GLY A 184 14.26 14.55 -7.67
C GLY A 184 13.71 13.53 -8.69
N PHE A 185 12.41 13.23 -8.63
CA PHE A 185 11.77 12.40 -9.65
C PHE A 185 11.73 13.14 -10.99
N SER A 186 12.06 12.43 -12.05
CA SER A 186 11.80 12.86 -13.41
C SER A 186 10.33 12.61 -13.80
N ASP A 187 9.89 13.17 -14.92
CA ASP A 187 8.58 12.87 -15.51
C ASP A 187 8.40 11.36 -15.77
N ASP A 188 9.47 10.67 -16.16
CA ASP A 188 9.43 9.22 -16.39
C ASP A 188 9.28 8.44 -15.07
N ASP A 189 9.87 8.91 -13.98
CA ASP A 189 9.68 8.32 -12.67
C ASP A 189 8.23 8.50 -12.18
N VAL A 190 7.64 9.67 -12.40
CA VAL A 190 6.21 9.91 -12.10
C VAL A 190 5.31 8.98 -12.90
N ARG A 191 5.58 8.82 -14.21
CA ARG A 191 4.87 7.86 -15.04
C ARG A 191 5.04 6.43 -14.51
N ARG A 192 6.25 6.04 -14.13
CA ARG A 192 6.57 4.71 -13.61
C ARG A 192 5.82 4.41 -12.31
N VAL A 193 5.84 5.30 -11.31
CA VAL A 193 5.11 5.08 -10.06
C VAL A 193 3.59 5.06 -10.27
N THR A 194 3.09 5.83 -11.24
CA THR A 194 1.66 5.82 -11.62
C THR A 194 1.26 4.50 -12.29
N ALA A 195 2.10 3.97 -13.18
CA ALA A 195 1.88 2.65 -13.79
C ALA A 195 1.95 1.54 -12.73
N ASN A 196 2.94 1.59 -11.84
CA ASN A 196 3.05 0.67 -10.70
C ASN A 196 1.76 0.68 -9.84
N ALA A 197 1.17 1.86 -9.61
CA ALA A 197 -0.07 1.97 -8.82
C ALA A 197 -1.25 1.24 -9.48
N LEU A 198 -1.38 1.33 -10.80
CA LEU A 198 -2.39 0.59 -11.53
C LEU A 198 -2.12 -0.92 -11.46
N ASP A 199 -0.88 -1.33 -11.70
CA ASP A 199 -0.49 -2.75 -11.70
C ASP A 199 -0.66 -3.40 -10.33
N ALA A 200 -0.29 -2.69 -9.26
CA ALA A 200 -0.43 -3.13 -7.88
C ALA A 200 -1.87 -3.04 -7.35
N SER A 201 -2.77 -2.33 -8.04
CA SER A 201 -4.17 -2.23 -7.59
C SER A 201 -4.80 -3.62 -7.51
N PHE A 202 -5.75 -3.79 -6.60
CA PHE A 202 -6.47 -5.06 -6.41
C PHE A 202 -7.79 -5.13 -7.20
N VAL A 203 -7.98 -4.26 -8.16
CA VAL A 203 -9.08 -4.37 -9.13
C VAL A 203 -8.79 -5.48 -10.13
N ASP A 204 -9.82 -5.97 -10.82
CA ASP A 204 -9.66 -7.02 -11.82
C ASP A 204 -8.89 -6.54 -13.06
N ASP A 205 -8.37 -7.48 -13.84
CA ASP A 205 -7.54 -7.18 -15.01
C ASP A 205 -8.33 -6.44 -16.09
N ALA A 206 -9.62 -6.69 -16.25
CA ALA A 206 -10.46 -5.98 -17.21
C ALA A 206 -10.57 -4.49 -16.86
N ALA A 207 -10.72 -4.16 -15.57
CA ALA A 207 -10.72 -2.77 -15.11
C ALA A 207 -9.34 -2.12 -15.30
N LYS A 208 -8.23 -2.83 -15.03
CA LYS A 208 -6.86 -2.33 -15.29
C LYS A 208 -6.65 -2.04 -16.78
N ASP A 209 -7.08 -2.94 -17.65
CA ASP A 209 -6.94 -2.78 -19.10
C ASP A 209 -7.78 -1.61 -19.62
N ASP A 210 -8.96 -1.39 -19.05
CA ASP A 210 -9.78 -0.24 -19.40
C ASP A 210 -9.10 1.08 -19.01
N VAL A 211 -8.56 1.17 -17.80
CA VAL A 211 -7.80 2.35 -17.33
C VAL A 211 -6.56 2.57 -18.21
N ARG A 212 -5.80 1.50 -18.54
CA ARG A 212 -4.64 1.62 -19.44
C ARG A 212 -5.02 2.20 -20.78
N ARG A 213 -6.07 1.67 -21.41
CA ARG A 213 -6.51 2.17 -22.72
C ARG A 213 -6.92 3.65 -22.69
N ARG A 214 -7.58 4.07 -21.62
CA ARG A 214 -8.13 5.43 -21.53
C ARG A 214 -7.09 6.47 -21.12
N HIS A 215 -6.13 6.09 -20.26
CA HIS A 215 -5.30 7.07 -19.57
C HIS A 215 -3.78 6.84 -19.71
N PHE A 216 -3.34 5.67 -20.16
CA PHE A 216 -1.92 5.28 -20.21
C PHE A 216 -1.41 5.08 -21.66
N GLY A 217 -1.90 5.86 -22.62
CA GLY A 217 -1.43 5.80 -24.02
C GLY A 217 0.06 6.08 -24.21
N TRP A 218 0.75 6.55 -23.17
CA TRP A 218 2.19 6.77 -23.11
C TRP A 218 2.99 5.54 -22.62
N VAL A 219 2.34 4.48 -22.11
CA VAL A 219 2.99 3.22 -21.75
C VAL A 219 3.28 2.43 -22.99
N GLY A 220 4.56 2.28 -23.35
CA GLY A 220 5.00 1.53 -24.53
C GLY A 220 5.19 2.38 -25.79
N ALA A 221 5.19 3.72 -25.67
CA ALA A 221 5.56 4.63 -26.74
C ALA A 221 7.08 4.86 -26.78
#